data_15ccc4f4f537f2452555d9c8fd2fd140
#
_entry.id   15ccc4f4f537f2452555d9c8fd2fd140
#
_cell.length_a   1.000
_cell.length_b   1.000
_cell.length_c   1.000
_cell.angle_alpha   90.00
_cell.angle_beta   90.00
_cell.angle_gamma   90.00
#
_symmetry.space_group_name_H-M   'P 1'
#
loop_
_entity.id
_entity.type
_entity.pdbx_description
1 polymer ?
#
loop_
_entity_poly.entity_id
_entity_poly.type
_entity_poly.pdbx_seq_one_letter_code
_entity_poly.pdbx_strand_id
1 'polypeptide(L)'
;MSFYLVIGSFMSLPSTSQFVPFDSFEQLSYSLRTQLAADIEALFTYANLPSPLGDACRYVMTGEGKLVRPLLVASAFASVIASTDDVTSVTGQAETTSAIADKPAGLATLLRHEAHYDMCRRAALAVELLHTYSLVHDDLPCMDDDELRRGQPTAHIVFDEATALLAGDVLQTLAFEIFSAEIPTFAPFNEVIASKLLAVFTPRARRMVAGQMLDLNAEASTDISQTDLESIHRDKTGALIE
;
A
#
# COMPACT_ATOMS: atom_id res chain seq x y z
N MET A 1 23.20 -6.73 -5.49
CA MET A 1 22.09 -6.15 -6.26
C MET A 1 21.60 -4.97 -5.47
N SER A 2 21.95 -3.76 -5.86
CA SER A 2 21.56 -2.55 -5.14
C SER A 2 20.12 -2.20 -5.48
N PHE A 3 19.29 -2.04 -4.47
CA PHE A 3 17.91 -1.58 -4.64
C PHE A 3 17.90 -0.05 -4.56
N TYR A 4 17.23 0.59 -5.50
CA TYR A 4 17.02 2.03 -5.50
C TYR A 4 15.56 2.34 -5.14
N LEU A 5 15.34 3.17 -4.15
CA LEU A 5 14.03 3.72 -3.82
C LEU A 5 14.10 5.24 -3.69
N VAL A 6 13.10 5.92 -4.20
CA VAL A 6 12.96 7.38 -4.05
C VAL A 6 12.30 7.68 -2.72
N ILE A 7 13.01 8.36 -1.83
CA ILE A 7 12.45 8.86 -0.58
C ILE A 7 12.47 10.39 -0.63
N GLY A 8 11.29 10.97 -0.59
CA GLY A 8 11.15 12.39 -0.30
C GLY A 8 11.42 12.65 1.17
N SER A 9 12.40 13.49 1.47
CA SER A 9 12.69 13.94 2.83
C SER A 9 11.65 14.98 3.25
N PHE A 10 10.81 14.66 4.23
CA PHE A 10 9.88 15.60 4.84
C PHE A 10 10.51 16.26 6.08
N MET A 11 11.25 17.32 5.85
CA MET A 11 11.39 18.45 6.80
C MET A 11 11.71 19.67 5.97
N SER A 12 10.76 20.64 5.92
CA SER A 12 10.87 21.97 5.27
C SER A 12 11.40 21.91 3.83
N LEU A 13 10.52 22.15 2.87
CA LEU A 13 10.83 22.30 1.45
C LEU A 13 12.14 23.04 1.19
N PRO A 14 13.09 22.37 0.53
CA PRO A 14 13.36 22.70 -0.84
C PRO A 14 13.24 21.47 -1.74
N SER A 15 12.69 21.70 -2.90
CA SER A 15 12.40 20.78 -3.99
C SER A 15 13.62 20.05 -4.53
N THR A 16 13.99 18.93 -3.94
CA THR A 16 14.84 17.92 -4.60
C THR A 16 14.71 16.59 -3.87
N SER A 17 13.82 15.74 -4.36
CA SER A 17 13.87 14.33 -4.00
C SER A 17 15.17 13.74 -4.55
N GLN A 18 16.03 13.24 -3.69
CA GLN A 18 17.25 12.54 -4.10
C GLN A 18 16.98 11.03 -4.13
N PHE A 19 17.40 10.36 -5.20
CA PHE A 19 17.54 8.92 -5.22
C PHE A 19 18.60 8.52 -4.20
N VAL A 20 18.19 7.80 -3.15
CA VAL A 20 19.11 7.24 -2.18
C VAL A 20 19.17 5.74 -2.43
N PRO A 21 20.34 5.19 -2.84
CA PRO A 21 20.50 3.75 -2.88
C PRO A 21 20.35 3.20 -1.46
N PHE A 22 19.59 2.11 -1.30
CA PHE A 22 19.51 1.41 -0.02
C PHE A 22 20.65 0.41 0.06
N ASP A 23 21.47 0.56 1.08
CA ASP A 23 22.56 -0.36 1.35
C ASP A 23 22.09 -1.67 1.98
N SER A 24 20.84 -1.70 2.50
CA SER A 24 20.26 -2.90 3.10
C SER A 24 18.72 -2.92 3.03
N PHE A 25 18.16 -4.13 3.15
CA PHE A 25 16.71 -4.34 3.31
C PHE A 25 16.15 -3.64 4.55
N GLU A 26 16.94 -3.50 5.60
CA GLU A 26 16.55 -2.82 6.84
C GLU A 26 16.32 -1.33 6.60
N GLN A 27 17.19 -0.66 5.84
CA GLN A 27 17.01 0.74 5.47
C GLN A 27 15.76 0.95 4.60
N LEU A 28 15.55 0.08 3.61
CA LEU A 28 14.34 0.11 2.79
C LEU A 28 13.08 -0.03 3.66
N SER A 29 13.07 -1.02 4.54
CA SER A 29 11.93 -1.29 5.43
C SER A 29 11.66 -0.12 6.39
N TYR A 30 12.71 0.45 6.99
CA TYR A 30 12.58 1.60 7.88
C TYR A 30 12.00 2.83 7.15
N SER A 31 12.53 3.13 5.98
CA SER A 31 12.09 4.27 5.18
C SER A 31 10.64 4.12 4.71
N LEU A 32 10.27 2.92 4.27
CA LEU A 32 8.89 2.63 3.88
C LEU A 32 7.93 2.79 5.07
N ARG A 33 8.29 2.28 6.25
CA ARG A 33 7.48 2.44 7.46
C ARG A 33 7.24 3.90 7.80
N THR A 34 8.29 4.71 7.79
CA THR A 34 8.22 6.13 8.09
C THR A 34 7.33 6.87 7.08
N GLN A 35 7.50 6.56 5.78
CA GLN A 35 6.68 7.18 4.73
C GLN A 35 5.21 6.74 4.83
N LEU A 36 4.96 5.45 5.01
CA LEU A 36 3.61 4.91 5.10
C LEU A 36 2.86 5.46 6.32
N ALA A 37 3.53 5.62 7.46
CA ALA A 37 2.93 6.24 8.63
C ALA A 37 2.50 7.70 8.36
N ALA A 38 3.34 8.47 7.67
CA ALA A 38 3.01 9.85 7.26
C ALA A 38 1.84 9.87 6.26
N ASP A 39 1.80 8.92 5.33
CA ASP A 39 0.74 8.81 4.31
C ASP A 39 -0.60 8.42 4.95
N ILE A 40 -0.60 7.54 5.95
CA ILE A 40 -1.78 7.17 6.75
C ILE A 40 -2.35 8.40 7.47
N GLU A 41 -1.52 9.18 8.15
CA GLU A 41 -1.97 10.38 8.85
C GLU A 41 -2.51 11.45 7.88
N ALA A 42 -1.87 11.62 6.73
CA ALA A 42 -2.34 12.52 5.70
C ALA A 42 -3.71 12.10 5.14
N LEU A 43 -3.91 10.80 4.91
CA LEU A 43 -5.18 10.24 4.45
C LEU A 43 -6.29 10.42 5.49
N PHE A 44 -6.04 10.12 6.76
CA PHE A 44 -7.06 10.29 7.81
C PHE A 44 -7.36 11.76 8.12
N THR A 45 -6.40 12.65 7.94
CA THR A 45 -6.64 14.10 8.00
C THR A 45 -7.54 14.54 6.84
N TYR A 46 -7.29 14.06 5.63
CA TYR A 46 -8.13 14.30 4.46
C TYR A 46 -9.54 13.73 4.63
N ALA A 47 -9.67 12.50 5.09
CA ALA A 47 -10.95 11.80 5.25
C ALA A 47 -11.82 12.43 6.35
N ASN A 48 -11.23 13.10 7.34
CA ASN A 48 -11.91 13.83 8.42
C ASN A 48 -13.06 13.03 9.08
N LEU A 49 -12.78 11.81 9.48
CA LEU A 49 -13.77 10.89 10.05
C LEU A 49 -14.19 11.32 11.46
N PRO A 50 -15.48 11.15 11.83
CA PRO A 50 -15.95 11.44 13.17
C PRO A 50 -15.39 10.44 14.21
N SER A 51 -15.21 10.88 15.46
CA SER A 51 -14.95 9.97 16.59
C SER A 51 -16.24 9.17 16.93
N PRO A 52 -16.13 7.88 17.34
CA PRO A 52 -14.91 7.10 17.55
C PRO A 52 -14.35 6.43 16.26
N LEU A 53 -15.00 6.60 15.11
CA LEU A 53 -14.66 5.90 13.85
C LEU A 53 -13.23 6.23 13.40
N GLY A 54 -12.85 7.52 13.37
CA GLY A 54 -11.50 7.95 13.02
C GLY A 54 -10.43 7.43 13.99
N ASP A 55 -10.78 7.34 15.27
CA ASP A 55 -9.89 6.83 16.30
C ASP A 55 -9.65 5.32 16.12
N ALA A 56 -10.71 4.57 15.82
CA ALA A 56 -10.64 3.14 15.54
C ALA A 56 -9.79 2.85 14.27
N CYS A 57 -10.01 3.60 13.18
CA CYS A 57 -9.20 3.47 11.97
C CYS A 57 -7.70 3.73 12.24
N ARG A 58 -7.36 4.77 13.00
CA ARG A 58 -5.96 5.03 13.40
C ARG A 58 -5.41 3.91 14.26
N TYR A 59 -6.16 3.45 15.24
CA TYR A 59 -5.76 2.38 16.14
C TYR A 59 -5.31 1.13 15.37
N VAL A 60 -6.13 0.65 14.43
CA VAL A 60 -5.83 -0.58 13.69
C VAL A 60 -4.73 -0.41 12.65
N MET A 61 -4.53 0.80 12.11
CA MET A 61 -3.49 1.09 11.11
C MET A 61 -2.10 1.36 11.73
N THR A 62 -2.02 1.71 13.02
CA THR A 62 -0.75 2.00 13.71
C THR A 62 -0.11 0.79 14.37
N GLY A 63 -0.72 -0.39 14.28
CA GLY A 63 -0.19 -1.63 14.83
C GLY A 63 1.16 -2.06 14.22
N GLU A 64 1.96 -2.84 14.98
CA GLU A 64 3.25 -3.36 14.55
C GLU A 64 3.13 -4.48 13.50
N GLY A 65 2.74 -4.13 12.28
CA GLY A 65 2.70 -5.03 11.13
C GLY A 65 4.08 -5.22 10.48
N LYS A 66 4.26 -6.37 9.79
CA LYS A 66 5.48 -6.62 8.99
C LYS A 66 5.51 -5.79 7.70
N LEU A 67 4.39 -5.20 7.29
CA LEU A 67 4.22 -4.39 6.07
C LEU A 67 4.74 -5.10 4.80
N VAL A 68 4.55 -6.42 4.71
CA VAL A 68 5.05 -7.23 3.59
C VAL A 68 4.45 -6.79 2.26
N ARG A 69 3.14 -6.48 2.23
CA ARG A 69 2.45 -6.07 0.99
C ARG A 69 2.93 -4.71 0.48
N PRO A 70 2.99 -3.64 1.28
CA PRO A 70 3.63 -2.38 0.89
C PRO A 70 5.09 -2.54 0.44
N LEU A 71 5.87 -3.41 1.11
CA LEU A 71 7.25 -3.70 0.73
C LEU A 71 7.34 -4.36 -0.66
N LEU A 72 6.43 -5.27 -0.98
CA LEU A 72 6.38 -5.91 -2.30
C LEU A 72 6.04 -4.88 -3.40
N VAL A 73 5.06 -4.00 -3.16
CA VAL A 73 4.72 -2.91 -4.10
C VAL A 73 5.93 -2.00 -4.34
N ALA A 74 6.60 -1.55 -3.28
CA ALA A 74 7.78 -0.70 -3.38
C ALA A 74 8.96 -1.40 -4.09
N SER A 75 9.18 -2.68 -3.81
CA SER A 75 10.24 -3.47 -4.43
C SER A 75 9.99 -3.71 -5.92
N ALA A 76 8.74 -4.00 -6.30
CA ALA A 76 8.35 -4.15 -7.71
C ALA A 76 8.55 -2.84 -8.47
N PHE A 77 8.12 -1.71 -7.90
CA PHE A 77 8.33 -0.39 -8.48
C PHE A 77 9.83 -0.09 -8.69
N ALA A 78 10.66 -0.29 -7.65
CA ALA A 78 12.10 -0.09 -7.72
C ALA A 78 12.77 -0.96 -8.80
N SER A 79 12.34 -2.21 -8.94
CA SER A 79 12.87 -3.14 -9.94
C SER A 79 12.54 -2.70 -11.37
N VAL A 80 11.33 -2.18 -11.61
CA VAL A 80 10.92 -1.67 -12.93
C VAL A 80 11.69 -0.40 -13.27
N ILE A 81 11.85 0.54 -12.35
CA ILE A 81 12.63 1.77 -12.59
C ILE A 81 14.09 1.44 -12.92
N ALA A 82 14.74 0.57 -12.14
CA ALA A 82 16.12 0.18 -12.37
C ALA A 82 16.31 -0.46 -13.77
N SER A 83 15.36 -1.27 -14.25
CA SER A 83 15.45 -1.88 -15.58
C SER A 83 15.21 -0.90 -16.72
N THR A 84 14.45 0.19 -16.52
CA THR A 84 14.24 1.22 -17.55
C THR A 84 15.43 2.16 -17.71
N ASP A 85 16.16 2.43 -16.64
CA ASP A 85 17.37 3.26 -16.67
C ASP A 85 18.53 2.56 -17.41
N ASP A 86 18.67 1.24 -17.30
CA ASP A 86 19.64 0.46 -18.05
C ASP A 86 19.37 0.48 -19.57
N VAL A 87 18.11 0.44 -19.98
CA VAL A 87 17.74 0.46 -21.42
C VAL A 87 18.00 1.84 -22.05
N THR A 88 17.82 2.92 -21.32
CA THR A 88 18.08 4.29 -21.83
C THR A 88 19.58 4.60 -21.95
N SER A 89 20.42 3.93 -21.19
CA SER A 89 21.89 4.05 -21.31
C SER A 89 22.47 3.33 -22.54
N VAL A 90 21.76 2.34 -23.09
CA VAL A 90 22.23 1.53 -24.25
C VAL A 90 21.76 2.11 -25.59
N THR A 91 20.66 2.87 -25.62
CA THR A 91 20.11 3.44 -26.88
C THR A 91 20.52 4.89 -27.11
N GLY A 92 21.80 5.23 -26.89
CA GLY A 92 22.34 6.57 -27.09
C GLY A 92 22.06 7.16 -28.47
N GLN A 93 20.90 7.78 -28.67
CA GLN A 93 20.69 8.78 -29.71
C GLN A 93 20.26 10.08 -29.02
N ALA A 94 21.24 10.99 -28.95
CA ALA A 94 21.07 12.36 -28.49
C ALA A 94 20.23 13.13 -29.50
N GLU A 95 19.01 13.46 -29.16
CA GLU A 95 18.33 14.61 -29.78
C GLU A 95 18.81 15.89 -29.08
N THR A 96 19.63 16.64 -29.81
CA THR A 96 20.14 17.95 -29.44
C THR A 96 19.01 18.98 -29.44
N THR A 97 18.50 19.34 -28.27
CA THR A 97 17.87 20.64 -28.05
C THR A 97 18.67 21.42 -27.02
N SER A 98 19.37 22.41 -27.53
CA SER A 98 20.28 23.33 -26.86
C SER A 98 19.53 24.28 -25.93
N ALA A 99 19.31 23.94 -24.67
CA ALA A 99 18.98 24.84 -23.56
C ALA A 99 19.00 24.21 -22.17
N ILE A 100 19.44 22.94 -21.99
CA ILE A 100 19.48 22.28 -20.67
C ILE A 100 20.89 21.68 -20.41
N ALA A 101 21.94 22.43 -20.76
CA ALA A 101 23.31 21.91 -20.74
C ALA A 101 23.95 21.85 -19.34
N ASP A 102 23.24 22.19 -18.23
CA ASP A 102 23.86 22.30 -16.91
C ASP A 102 23.08 21.62 -15.76
N LYS A 103 22.13 20.72 -16.05
CA LYS A 103 21.49 19.91 -15.00
C LYS A 103 22.05 18.50 -15.01
N PRO A 104 22.49 17.96 -13.85
CA PRO A 104 22.97 16.60 -13.79
C PRO A 104 21.87 15.64 -14.27
N ALA A 105 22.24 14.66 -15.10
CA ALA A 105 21.35 13.69 -15.73
C ALA A 105 20.36 13.01 -14.73
N GLY A 106 20.75 12.88 -13.46
CA GLY A 106 19.92 12.36 -12.39
C GLY A 106 18.66 13.20 -12.07
N LEU A 107 18.68 14.53 -12.26
CA LEU A 107 17.52 15.37 -11.93
C LEU A 107 16.38 15.23 -12.95
N ALA A 108 16.69 15.07 -14.23
CA ALA A 108 15.68 14.87 -15.28
C ALA A 108 15.02 13.48 -15.17
N THR A 109 15.76 12.47 -14.72
CA THR A 109 15.26 11.14 -14.40
C THR A 109 14.36 11.18 -13.17
N LEU A 110 14.76 11.87 -12.11
CA LEU A 110 13.98 12.09 -10.88
C LEU A 110 12.62 12.74 -11.18
N LEU A 111 12.59 13.83 -11.95
CA LEU A 111 11.35 14.56 -12.27
C LEU A 111 10.35 13.72 -13.11
N ARG A 112 10.84 12.76 -13.91
CA ARG A 112 9.98 11.81 -14.62
C ARG A 112 9.38 10.76 -13.70
N HIS A 113 10.01 10.46 -12.57
CA HIS A 113 9.59 9.39 -11.66
C HIS A 113 8.78 9.88 -10.45
N GLU A 114 8.77 11.17 -10.15
CA GLU A 114 8.02 11.71 -8.98
C GLU A 114 6.54 11.35 -9.01
N ALA A 115 5.84 11.63 -10.11
CA ALA A 115 4.43 11.28 -10.24
C ALA A 115 4.18 9.75 -10.19
N HIS A 116 5.10 8.96 -10.73
CA HIS A 116 5.03 7.49 -10.66
C HIS A 116 5.31 6.99 -9.24
N TYR A 117 6.23 7.62 -8.53
CA TYR A 117 6.53 7.29 -7.14
C TYR A 117 5.33 7.55 -6.23
N ASP A 118 4.65 8.68 -6.39
CA ASP A 118 3.44 8.96 -5.61
C ASP A 118 2.29 7.99 -5.93
N MET A 119 2.16 7.54 -7.17
CA MET A 119 1.22 6.46 -7.51
C MET A 119 1.63 5.12 -6.89
N CYS A 120 2.93 4.85 -6.74
CA CYS A 120 3.44 3.68 -6.00
C CYS A 120 3.11 3.79 -4.51
N ARG A 121 3.28 4.96 -3.87
CA ARG A 121 2.89 5.21 -2.47
C ARG A 121 1.39 4.98 -2.27
N ARG A 122 0.55 5.49 -3.17
CA ARG A 122 -0.90 5.26 -3.16
C ARG A 122 -1.23 3.76 -3.24
N ALA A 123 -0.58 3.02 -4.14
CA ALA A 123 -0.77 1.58 -4.27
C ALA A 123 -0.32 0.82 -3.00
N ALA A 124 0.82 1.20 -2.42
CA ALA A 124 1.32 0.62 -1.17
C ALA A 124 0.36 0.86 0.00
N LEU A 125 -0.20 2.07 0.10
CA LEU A 125 -1.21 2.41 1.12
C LEU A 125 -2.53 1.66 0.85
N ALA A 126 -2.99 1.56 -0.39
CA ALA A 126 -4.22 0.86 -0.77
C ALA A 126 -4.19 -0.62 -0.36
N VAL A 127 -3.09 -1.33 -0.62
CA VAL A 127 -2.99 -2.75 -0.26
C VAL A 127 -2.94 -2.95 1.26
N GLU A 128 -2.36 -2.02 2.02
CA GLU A 128 -2.32 -2.12 3.49
C GLU A 128 -3.67 -1.77 4.11
N LEU A 129 -4.37 -0.75 3.60
CA LEU A 129 -5.75 -0.42 4.01
C LEU A 129 -6.68 -1.62 3.80
N LEU A 130 -6.64 -2.23 2.61
CA LEU A 130 -7.47 -3.37 2.28
C LEU A 130 -7.11 -4.60 3.13
N HIS A 131 -5.83 -4.81 3.40
CA HIS A 131 -5.39 -5.88 4.31
C HIS A 131 -5.86 -5.63 5.74
N THR A 132 -5.72 -4.41 6.25
CA THR A 132 -6.15 -4.08 7.62
C THR A 132 -7.66 -4.19 7.76
N TYR A 133 -8.43 -3.72 6.76
CA TYR A 133 -9.87 -3.97 6.69
C TYR A 133 -10.20 -5.44 6.91
N SER A 134 -9.55 -6.35 6.16
CA SER A 134 -9.84 -7.78 6.27
C SER A 134 -9.54 -8.33 7.65
N LEU A 135 -8.46 -7.86 8.31
CA LEU A 135 -8.13 -8.28 9.67
C LEU A 135 -9.15 -7.78 10.70
N VAL A 136 -9.61 -6.51 10.57
CA VAL A 136 -10.62 -5.95 11.48
C VAL A 136 -11.93 -6.72 11.41
N HIS A 137 -12.35 -7.11 10.21
CA HIS A 137 -13.57 -7.89 10.04
C HIS A 137 -13.39 -9.35 10.45
N ASP A 138 -12.23 -9.96 10.20
CA ASP A 138 -11.92 -11.31 10.65
C ASP A 138 -11.99 -11.41 12.19
N ASP A 139 -11.56 -10.37 12.91
CA ASP A 139 -11.55 -10.36 14.39
C ASP A 139 -12.95 -10.23 15.02
N LEU A 140 -14.00 -9.89 14.26
CA LEU A 140 -15.34 -9.69 14.81
C LEU A 140 -15.95 -10.98 15.40
N PRO A 141 -16.86 -10.87 16.40
CA PRO A 141 -17.51 -12.03 17.01
C PRO A 141 -18.32 -12.91 16.05
N CYS A 142 -18.73 -12.39 14.91
CA CYS A 142 -19.42 -13.14 13.85
C CYS A 142 -18.46 -13.87 12.89
N MET A 143 -17.15 -13.73 13.10
CA MET A 143 -16.07 -14.30 12.30
C MET A 143 -15.18 -15.17 13.21
N ASP A 144 -13.89 -14.81 13.39
CA ASP A 144 -12.93 -15.57 14.19
C ASP A 144 -13.07 -15.34 15.71
N ASP A 145 -13.79 -14.27 16.13
CA ASP A 145 -14.00 -13.86 17.54
C ASP A 145 -12.68 -13.70 18.32
N ASP A 146 -11.70 -13.08 17.67
CA ASP A 146 -10.36 -12.89 18.24
C ASP A 146 -10.32 -11.66 19.17
N GLU A 147 -10.01 -11.83 20.45
CA GLU A 147 -9.83 -10.74 21.40
C GLU A 147 -8.48 -10.00 21.23
N LEU A 148 -7.48 -10.66 20.66
CA LEU A 148 -6.13 -10.15 20.52
C LEU A 148 -5.58 -10.36 19.11
N ARG A 149 -4.98 -9.29 18.54
CA ARG A 149 -4.22 -9.36 17.28
C ARG A 149 -2.81 -8.79 17.46
N ARG A 150 -1.80 -9.62 17.20
CA ARG A 150 -0.38 -9.24 17.40
C ARG A 150 -0.07 -8.77 18.82
N GLY A 151 -0.76 -9.32 19.81
CA GLY A 151 -0.59 -8.99 21.22
C GLY A 151 -1.30 -7.74 21.70
N GLN A 152 -2.07 -7.07 20.84
CA GLN A 152 -2.92 -5.94 21.20
C GLN A 152 -4.41 -6.33 21.13
N PRO A 153 -5.28 -5.76 21.96
CA PRO A 153 -6.71 -5.97 21.86
C PRO A 153 -7.25 -5.61 20.48
N THR A 154 -8.21 -6.36 19.97
CA THR A 154 -8.83 -6.11 18.67
C THR A 154 -9.77 -4.90 18.73
N ALA A 155 -10.13 -4.34 17.58
CA ALA A 155 -10.91 -3.10 17.51
C ALA A 155 -12.27 -3.20 18.22
N HIS A 156 -12.96 -4.34 18.10
CA HIS A 156 -14.26 -4.54 18.74
C HIS A 156 -14.16 -4.63 20.28
N ILE A 157 -13.01 -5.02 20.82
CA ILE A 157 -12.74 -5.01 22.26
C ILE A 157 -12.40 -3.60 22.77
N VAL A 158 -11.65 -2.82 21.99
CA VAL A 158 -11.22 -1.46 22.42
C VAL A 158 -12.33 -0.44 22.28
N PHE A 159 -13.16 -0.56 21.25
CA PHE A 159 -14.24 0.37 20.94
C PHE A 159 -15.60 -0.31 21.17
N ASP A 160 -16.13 -0.93 20.15
CA ASP A 160 -17.32 -1.80 20.14
C ASP A 160 -17.43 -2.48 18.75
N GLU A 161 -18.33 -3.47 18.62
CA GLU A 161 -18.52 -4.22 17.36
C GLU A 161 -18.97 -3.31 16.20
N ALA A 162 -19.88 -2.38 16.45
CA ALA A 162 -20.40 -1.49 15.40
C ALA A 162 -19.30 -0.54 14.90
N THR A 163 -18.51 0.01 15.81
CA THR A 163 -17.36 0.86 15.47
C THR A 163 -16.31 0.07 14.70
N ALA A 164 -15.99 -1.16 15.10
CA ALA A 164 -15.04 -2.03 14.40
C ALA A 164 -15.54 -2.38 13.00
N LEU A 165 -16.82 -2.76 12.85
CA LEU A 165 -17.44 -3.05 11.56
C LEU A 165 -17.32 -1.86 10.61
N LEU A 166 -17.73 -0.67 11.06
CA LEU A 166 -17.67 0.55 10.26
C LEU A 166 -16.23 1.01 9.97
N ALA A 167 -15.29 0.76 10.88
CA ALA A 167 -13.88 1.02 10.63
C ALA A 167 -13.35 0.16 9.47
N GLY A 168 -13.70 -1.12 9.45
CA GLY A 168 -13.39 -1.99 8.31
C GLY A 168 -14.00 -1.47 6.99
N ASP A 169 -15.27 -1.11 6.98
CA ASP A 169 -15.96 -0.56 5.80
C ASP A 169 -15.28 0.70 5.26
N VAL A 170 -14.89 1.61 6.15
CA VAL A 170 -14.18 2.85 5.77
C VAL A 170 -12.79 2.54 5.24
N LEU A 171 -12.03 1.67 5.89
CA LEU A 171 -10.70 1.28 5.40
C LEU A 171 -10.76 0.65 4.01
N GLN A 172 -11.76 -0.22 3.76
CA GLN A 172 -11.99 -0.76 2.43
C GLN A 172 -12.31 0.35 1.41
N THR A 173 -13.16 1.29 1.76
CA THR A 173 -13.52 2.41 0.88
C THR A 173 -12.31 3.29 0.57
N LEU A 174 -11.54 3.66 1.60
CA LEU A 174 -10.32 4.46 1.46
C LEU A 174 -9.24 3.76 0.62
N ALA A 175 -9.19 2.42 0.63
CA ALA A 175 -8.27 1.65 -0.20
C ALA A 175 -8.50 1.86 -1.71
N PHE A 176 -9.72 2.18 -2.12
CA PHE A 176 -10.03 2.55 -3.51
C PHE A 176 -9.93 4.05 -3.75
N GLU A 177 -10.40 4.86 -2.80
CA GLU A 177 -10.41 6.32 -2.91
C GLU A 177 -8.98 6.90 -3.04
N ILE A 178 -7.99 6.32 -2.36
CA ILE A 178 -6.61 6.80 -2.36
C ILE A 178 -6.00 6.94 -3.76
N PHE A 179 -6.44 6.16 -4.75
CA PHE A 179 -5.91 6.23 -6.12
C PHE A 179 -6.23 7.55 -6.82
N SER A 180 -7.30 8.25 -6.42
CA SER A 180 -7.76 9.51 -7.02
C SER A 180 -7.98 10.63 -6.00
N ALA A 181 -7.72 10.41 -4.71
CA ALA A 181 -7.87 11.42 -3.68
C ALA A 181 -6.85 12.55 -3.84
N GLU A 182 -7.30 13.80 -3.73
CA GLU A 182 -6.43 14.98 -3.75
C GLU A 182 -5.95 15.31 -2.33
N ILE A 183 -4.87 14.65 -1.93
CA ILE A 183 -4.26 14.80 -0.61
C ILE A 183 -3.03 15.72 -0.75
N PRO A 184 -2.90 16.79 0.06
CA PRO A 184 -1.84 17.80 -0.11
C PRO A 184 -0.40 17.27 -0.06
N THR A 185 -0.18 16.12 0.58
CA THR A 185 1.14 15.49 0.73
C THR A 185 1.53 14.58 -0.44
N PHE A 186 0.62 14.41 -1.40
CA PHE A 186 0.87 13.67 -2.64
C PHE A 186 0.86 14.62 -3.83
N ALA A 187 1.65 14.33 -4.85
CA ALA A 187 1.50 14.96 -6.15
C ALA A 187 0.09 14.68 -6.72
N PRO A 188 -0.43 15.53 -7.60
CA PRO A 188 -1.68 15.25 -8.30
C PRO A 188 -1.66 13.84 -8.90
N PHE A 189 -2.74 13.10 -8.72
CA PHE A 189 -2.81 11.71 -9.23
C PHE A 189 -2.78 11.68 -10.77
N ASN A 190 -2.19 10.62 -11.30
CA ASN A 190 -2.18 10.38 -12.74
C ASN A 190 -3.37 9.49 -13.11
N GLU A 191 -4.36 10.03 -13.80
CA GLU A 191 -5.60 9.33 -14.16
C GLU A 191 -5.37 8.02 -14.92
N VAL A 192 -4.40 7.99 -15.83
CA VAL A 192 -4.08 6.79 -16.62
C VAL A 192 -3.50 5.69 -15.73
N ILE A 193 -2.59 6.05 -14.82
CA ILE A 193 -2.00 5.10 -13.88
C ILE A 193 -3.03 4.66 -12.86
N ALA A 194 -3.81 5.59 -12.30
CA ALA A 194 -4.89 5.29 -11.35
C ALA A 194 -5.89 4.28 -11.93
N SER A 195 -6.34 4.50 -13.17
CA SER A 195 -7.25 3.58 -13.87
C SER A 195 -6.64 2.18 -14.04
N LYS A 196 -5.35 2.09 -14.42
CA LYS A 196 -4.65 0.80 -14.56
C LYS A 196 -4.47 0.09 -13.21
N LEU A 197 -4.11 0.82 -12.17
CA LEU A 197 -3.97 0.27 -10.82
C LEU A 197 -5.32 -0.25 -10.30
N LEU A 198 -6.40 0.51 -10.47
CA LEU A 198 -7.75 0.09 -10.10
C LEU A 198 -8.21 -1.15 -10.89
N ALA A 199 -7.91 -1.23 -12.18
CA ALA A 199 -8.24 -2.39 -13.01
C ALA A 199 -7.55 -3.68 -12.52
N VAL A 200 -6.36 -3.57 -11.91
CA VAL A 200 -5.62 -4.67 -11.30
C VAL A 200 -6.10 -4.92 -9.86
N PHE A 201 -6.26 -3.88 -9.06
CA PHE A 201 -6.54 -3.96 -7.63
C PHE A 201 -7.96 -4.46 -7.32
N THR A 202 -8.98 -3.93 -8.02
CA THR A 202 -10.40 -4.23 -7.75
C THR A 202 -10.73 -5.72 -7.87
N PRO A 203 -10.34 -6.45 -8.94
CA PRO A 203 -10.59 -7.89 -9.00
C PRO A 203 -9.90 -8.68 -7.89
N ARG A 204 -8.71 -8.24 -7.44
CA ARG A 204 -7.96 -8.88 -6.37
C ARG A 204 -8.60 -8.66 -5.00
N ALA A 205 -9.10 -7.45 -4.75
CA ALA A 205 -9.88 -7.14 -3.56
C ALA A 205 -11.11 -8.06 -3.45
N ARG A 206 -11.86 -8.21 -4.53
CA ARG A 206 -13.02 -9.12 -4.60
C ARG A 206 -12.62 -10.59 -4.36
N ARG A 207 -11.48 -11.04 -4.94
CA ARG A 207 -10.99 -12.42 -4.74
C ARG A 207 -10.64 -12.68 -3.28
N MET A 208 -10.01 -11.71 -2.60
CA MET A 208 -9.70 -11.84 -1.16
C MET A 208 -10.97 -12.06 -0.32
N VAL A 209 -12.04 -11.30 -0.57
CA VAL A 209 -13.33 -11.48 0.12
C VAL A 209 -13.96 -12.83 -0.20
N ALA A 210 -13.90 -13.27 -1.46
CA ALA A 210 -14.38 -14.60 -1.84
C ALA A 210 -13.55 -15.72 -1.17
N GLY A 211 -12.24 -15.52 -1.05
CA GLY A 211 -11.34 -16.45 -0.35
C GLY A 211 -11.66 -16.57 1.13
N GLN A 212 -12.06 -15.48 1.80
CA GLN A 212 -12.54 -15.51 3.17
C GLN A 212 -13.81 -16.36 3.31
N MET A 213 -14.74 -16.27 2.37
CA MET A 213 -15.93 -17.11 2.39
C MET A 213 -15.60 -18.60 2.18
N LEU A 214 -14.59 -18.90 1.36
CA LEU A 214 -14.10 -20.28 1.19
C LEU A 214 -13.46 -20.82 2.48
N ASP A 215 -12.76 -19.98 3.22
CA ASP A 215 -12.14 -20.31 4.50
C ASP A 215 -13.19 -20.68 5.55
N LEU A 216 -14.20 -19.82 5.74
CA LEU A 216 -15.34 -20.10 6.63
C LEU A 216 -16.08 -21.39 6.28
N ASN A 217 -16.29 -21.64 4.98
CA ASN A 217 -16.92 -22.89 4.53
C ASN A 217 -16.04 -24.11 4.84
N ALA A 218 -14.72 -23.95 4.77
CA ALA A 218 -13.77 -25.01 5.10
C ALA A 218 -13.78 -25.32 6.61
N GLU A 219 -13.81 -24.31 7.47
CA GLU A 219 -13.91 -24.49 8.93
C GLU A 219 -15.17 -25.28 9.35
N ALA A 220 -16.27 -25.06 8.64
CA ALA A 220 -17.52 -25.79 8.87
C ALA A 220 -17.52 -27.22 8.27
N SER A 221 -16.49 -27.61 7.51
CA SER A 221 -16.40 -28.89 6.81
C SER A 221 -15.52 -29.88 7.56
N THR A 222 -15.90 -31.16 7.53
CA THR A 222 -15.08 -32.27 8.07
C THR A 222 -14.19 -32.93 7.01
N ASP A 223 -14.33 -32.57 5.73
CA ASP A 223 -13.63 -33.21 4.61
C ASP A 223 -13.10 -32.15 3.66
N ILE A 224 -11.88 -31.66 3.93
CA ILE A 224 -11.20 -30.62 3.15
C ILE A 224 -10.03 -31.26 2.40
N SER A 225 -10.04 -31.13 1.07
CA SER A 225 -8.94 -31.60 0.23
C SER A 225 -7.77 -30.61 0.22
N GLN A 226 -6.58 -31.09 -0.18
CA GLN A 226 -5.43 -30.21 -0.42
C GLN A 226 -5.74 -29.11 -1.47
N THR A 227 -6.51 -29.44 -2.50
CA THR A 227 -6.90 -28.51 -3.56
C THR A 227 -7.78 -27.37 -3.02
N ASP A 228 -8.66 -27.68 -2.06
CA ASP A 228 -9.48 -26.65 -1.39
C ASP A 228 -8.61 -25.69 -0.58
N LEU A 229 -7.66 -26.21 0.20
CA LEU A 229 -6.71 -25.41 0.96
C LEU A 229 -5.85 -24.52 0.04
N GLU A 230 -5.36 -25.05 -1.07
CA GLU A 230 -4.60 -24.27 -2.06
C GLU A 230 -5.44 -23.15 -2.67
N SER A 231 -6.72 -23.39 -2.92
CA SER A 231 -7.67 -22.41 -3.44
C SER A 231 -7.92 -21.29 -2.42
N ILE A 232 -8.16 -21.64 -1.15
CA ILE A 232 -8.33 -20.70 -0.05
C ILE A 232 -7.09 -19.81 0.07
N HIS A 233 -5.91 -20.39 0.18
CA HIS A 233 -4.67 -19.61 0.30
C HIS A 233 -4.40 -18.72 -0.89
N ARG A 234 -4.71 -19.18 -2.12
CA ARG A 234 -4.56 -18.38 -3.34
C ARG A 234 -5.45 -17.15 -3.34
N ASP A 235 -6.69 -17.30 -2.89
CA ASP A 235 -7.67 -16.21 -2.94
C ASP A 235 -7.67 -15.36 -1.67
N LYS A 236 -7.68 -15.93 -0.47
CA LYS A 236 -7.64 -15.18 0.80
C LYS A 236 -6.32 -14.40 0.96
N THR A 237 -5.18 -15.03 0.69
CA THR A 237 -3.85 -14.45 0.95
C THR A 237 -3.14 -14.01 -0.32
N GLY A 238 -3.10 -14.87 -1.34
CA GLY A 238 -2.34 -14.66 -2.58
C GLY A 238 -2.88 -13.51 -3.42
N ALA A 239 -4.18 -13.27 -3.43
CA ALA A 239 -4.80 -12.26 -4.26
C ALA A 239 -4.23 -10.84 -4.10
N LEU A 240 -3.75 -10.48 -2.91
CA LEU A 240 -3.12 -9.18 -2.63
C LEU A 240 -1.58 -9.20 -2.73
N ILE A 241 -0.98 -10.31 -3.15
CA ILE A 241 0.46 -10.47 -3.34
C ILE A 241 0.80 -10.57 -4.83
N GLU A 242 -0.10 -11.14 -5.64
CA GLU A 242 0.00 -11.21 -7.11
C GLU A 242 -0.09 -9.81 -7.77
#